data_b035a57322a5a358c10f99a00e5266c8
#
_entry.id   b035a57322a5a358c10f99a00e5266c8
#
_cell.length_a   1.000
_cell.length_b   1.000
_cell.length_c   1.000
_cell.angle_alpha   90.00
_cell.angle_beta   90.00
_cell.angle_gamma   90.00
#
_symmetry.space_group_name_H-M   'P 1'
#
loop_
_entity.id
_entity.type
_entity.pdbx_description
1 polymer ?
#
loop_
_entity_poly.entity_id
_entity_poly.type
_entity_poly.pdbx_seq_one_letter_code
_entity_poly.pdbx_strand_id
1 'polypeptide(L)' 'MKEYNYIESIKVTKVANGHVIQIKMVGISTEQTFICGKDEHLDDAIVDAISRVLTEKL' A
#
# COMPACT_ATOMS: atom_id res chain seq x y z
N MET A 1 14.27 -12.86 -18.24
CA MET A 1 13.28 -11.82 -18.13
C MET A 1 13.21 -11.21 -16.77
N LYS A 2 13.07 -9.94 -16.72
CA LYS A 2 13.05 -9.30 -15.46
C LYS A 2 11.68 -9.13 -14.91
N GLU A 3 11.55 -9.22 -13.65
CA GLU A 3 10.31 -8.90 -13.00
C GLU A 3 10.43 -7.57 -12.33
N TYR A 4 9.38 -6.78 -12.43
CA TYR A 4 9.40 -5.47 -11.87
C TYR A 4 8.48 -5.40 -10.68
N ASN A 5 9.04 -5.02 -9.55
CA ASN A 5 8.25 -4.85 -8.34
C ASN A 5 8.00 -3.38 -8.12
N TYR A 6 7.48 -2.73 -9.16
CA TYR A 6 7.17 -1.32 -9.08
C TYR A 6 5.78 -1.13 -8.58
N ILE A 7 5.61 -0.08 -7.81
CA ILE A 7 4.29 0.35 -7.41
C ILE A 7 3.75 1.25 -8.50
N GLU A 8 2.62 0.85 -9.05
CA GLU A 8 2.00 1.63 -10.10
C GLU A 8 1.27 2.84 -9.54
N SER A 9 0.53 2.65 -8.47
CA SER A 9 -0.21 3.73 -7.86
C SER A 9 -0.49 3.45 -6.41
N ILE A 10 -0.66 4.51 -5.64
CA ILE A 10 -1.04 4.44 -4.24
C ILE A 10 -2.22 5.38 -4.05
N LYS A 11 -3.29 4.84 -3.49
CA LYS A 11 -4.47 5.63 -3.24
C LYS A 11 -4.77 5.64 -1.76
N VAL A 12 -4.93 6.80 -1.19
CA VAL A 12 -5.25 6.94 0.23
C VAL A 12 -6.61 7.57 0.34
N THR A 13 -7.51 6.90 1.06
CA THR A 13 -8.87 7.39 1.24
C THR A 13 -9.14 7.56 2.71
N LYS A 14 -9.65 8.72 3.07
CA LYS A 14 -9.99 8.98 4.46
C LYS A 14 -11.35 8.36 4.77
N VAL A 15 -11.42 7.66 5.88
CA VAL A 15 -12.66 7.07 6.35
C VAL A 15 -12.87 7.47 7.81
N ALA A 16 -14.02 7.11 8.37
CA ALA A 16 -14.39 7.58 9.70
C ALA A 16 -13.38 7.20 10.78
N ASN A 17 -12.78 6.02 10.65
CA ASN A 17 -11.89 5.50 11.69
C ASN A 17 -10.43 5.55 11.28
N GLY A 18 -10.09 6.34 10.28
CA GLY A 18 -8.70 6.43 9.86
C GLY A 18 -8.57 6.57 8.36
N HIS A 19 -7.70 5.78 7.78
CA HIS A 19 -7.45 5.84 6.34
C HIS A 19 -7.32 4.44 5.77
N VAL A 20 -7.69 4.32 4.50
CA VAL A 20 -7.49 3.08 3.75
C VAL A 20 -6.43 3.37 2.70
N ILE A 21 -5.40 2.53 2.66
CA ILE A 21 -4.30 2.68 1.72
C ILE A 21 -4.38 1.53 0.74
N GLN A 22 -4.53 1.87 -0.55
CA GLN A 22 -4.61 0.86 -1.59
C GLN A 22 -3.40 1.01 -2.50
N ILE A 23 -2.67 -0.07 -2.66
CA ILE A 23 -1.43 -0.06 -3.45
C ILE A 23 -1.60 -1.02 -4.61
N LYS A 24 -1.39 -0.52 -5.80
CA LYS A 24 -1.45 -1.33 -7.00
C LYS A 24 -0.05 -1.48 -7.58
N MET A 25 0.31 -2.72 -7.86
CA MET A 25 1.61 -3.02 -8.42
C MET A 25 1.50 -3.22 -9.92
N VAL A 26 2.57 -2.89 -10.61
CA VAL A 26 2.64 -3.10 -12.04
C VAL A 26 2.54 -4.60 -12.34
N GLY A 27 1.67 -4.96 -13.26
CA GLY A 27 1.54 -6.33 -13.68
C GLY A 27 0.68 -7.19 -12.79
N ILE A 28 0.13 -6.62 -11.73
CA ILE A 28 -0.74 -7.36 -10.82
C ILE A 28 -2.11 -6.71 -10.86
N SER A 29 -3.13 -7.51 -11.15
CA SER A 29 -4.45 -6.97 -11.34
C SER A 29 -5.17 -6.63 -10.04
N THR A 30 -4.75 -7.25 -8.93
CA THR A 30 -5.41 -6.98 -7.66
C THR A 30 -4.64 -5.96 -6.87
N GLU A 31 -5.37 -5.15 -6.13
CA GLU A 31 -4.77 -4.14 -5.27
C GLU A 31 -4.62 -4.66 -3.87
N GLN A 32 -3.55 -4.24 -3.21
CA GLN A 32 -3.34 -4.54 -1.81
C GLN A 32 -3.97 -3.44 -0.97
N THR A 33 -4.69 -3.83 0.06
CA THR A 33 -5.39 -2.87 0.90
C THR A 33 -4.85 -2.94 2.31
N PHE A 34 -4.51 -1.78 2.86
CA PHE A 34 -4.02 -1.67 4.22
C PHE A 34 -4.85 -0.65 4.96
N ILE A 35 -4.97 -0.84 6.27
CA ILE A 35 -5.78 0.04 7.09
C ILE A 35 -4.89 0.79 8.06
N CYS A 36 -5.07 2.10 8.12
CA CYS A 36 -4.37 2.94 9.08
C CYS A 36 -5.41 3.47 10.07
N GLY A 37 -5.27 3.14 11.33
CA GLY A 37 -6.19 3.61 12.35
C GLY A 37 -6.03 5.10 12.59
N LYS A 38 -7.05 5.70 13.18
CA LYS A 38 -7.02 7.14 13.38
C LYS A 38 -5.95 7.59 14.37
N ASP A 39 -5.51 6.68 15.23
CA ASP A 39 -4.48 7.00 16.20
C ASP A 39 -3.09 6.70 15.69
N GLU A 40 -2.98 6.23 14.46
CA GLU A 40 -1.69 5.90 13.88
C GLU A 40 -1.25 7.01 12.94
N HIS A 41 0.06 7.13 12.79
CA HIS A 41 0.60 8.12 11.88
C HIS A 41 0.49 7.63 10.46
N LEU A 42 -0.18 8.40 9.62
CA LEU A 42 -0.41 8.02 8.24
C LEU A 42 0.91 7.83 7.48
N ASP A 43 1.87 8.71 7.75
CA ASP A 43 3.17 8.61 7.08
C ASP A 43 3.82 7.26 7.34
N ASP A 44 3.82 6.85 8.60
CA ASP A 44 4.44 5.59 8.97
C ASP A 44 3.67 4.42 8.37
N ALA A 45 2.34 4.53 8.34
CA ALA A 45 1.53 3.47 7.79
C ALA A 45 1.77 3.29 6.31
N ILE A 46 1.95 4.39 5.58
CA ILE A 46 2.21 4.32 4.15
C ILE A 46 3.57 3.67 3.90
N VAL A 47 4.59 4.08 4.64
CA VAL A 47 5.92 3.51 4.49
C VAL A 47 5.88 2.01 4.80
N ASP A 48 5.19 1.64 5.86
CA ASP A 48 5.10 0.24 6.25
C ASP A 48 4.38 -0.57 5.18
N ALA A 49 3.31 -0.02 4.62
CA ALA A 49 2.55 -0.73 3.59
C ALA A 49 3.40 -0.93 2.35
N ILE A 50 4.15 0.08 1.95
CA ILE A 50 5.03 -0.03 0.80
C ILE A 50 6.08 -1.10 1.03
N SER A 51 6.67 -1.11 2.22
CA SER A 51 7.68 -2.10 2.55
C SER A 51 7.12 -3.51 2.48
N ARG A 52 5.92 -3.71 3.01
CA ARG A 52 5.31 -5.03 3.01
C ARG A 52 5.02 -5.51 1.61
N VAL A 53 4.50 -4.61 0.77
CA VAL A 53 4.16 -4.97 -0.60
C VAL A 53 5.41 -5.38 -1.36
N LEU A 54 6.48 -4.60 -1.24
CA LEU A 54 7.70 -4.89 -1.96
C LEU A 54 8.37 -6.15 -1.44
N THR A 55 8.34 -6.34 -0.13
CA THR A 55 8.99 -7.51 0.47
C THR A 55 8.29 -8.80 0.08
N GLU A 56 6.98 -8.78 0.01
CA GLU A 56 6.24 -9.99 -0.31
C GLU A 56 6.53 -10.49 -1.71
N LYS A 57 7.03 -9.64 -2.56
CA LYS A 57 7.33 -10.03 -3.92
C LYS A 57 8.68 -10.72 -4.06
N LEU A 58 9.47 -10.65 -3.05
CA LEU A 58 10.75 -11.32 -3.06
C LEU A 58 10.63 -12.77 -2.57
#